data_92468f40276fcefbbdc6b0a9ffa54cc3
#
_entry.id   92468f40276fcefbbdc6b0a9ffa54cc3
#
_cell.length_a   1.000
_cell.length_b   1.000
_cell.length_c   1.000
_cell.angle_alpha   90.00
_cell.angle_beta   90.00
_cell.angle_gamma   90.00
#
_symmetry.space_group_name_H-M   'P 1'
#
loop_
_entity.id
_entity.type
_entity.pdbx_description
1 polymer ?
#
loop_
_entity_poly.entity_id
_entity_poly.type
_entity_poly.pdbx_seq_one_letter_code
_entity_poly.pdbx_strand_id
1 'polypeptide(L)'
;SDTVDVVQVKPVDPLFKSYVSIGNSITAGYQSAGINDSTQRQSYAVLFARQVNTNFRIPLLNKPGCPPPIANFVTQELVGGPGAPPCALRANEATPGPINNVAVPGATSLSPTGAVPGPDTLVENALTTFILGGETQVQRAAEARPTFVSVWIGNNDVLNASLSGILPATPGISNGVTAIGAFTTNYKNLVKSLKAIPSIRGGVLIGVVNTINVPILFRAALLNDPTVKGAFDAAAGTTTALDPTTCSPSTTSLINFQLAGAIRSGAHPPTIFCEALPAPFAPVGNVYVLDAAEQVAVSDTVAAYNALIAAEADTLGFAFVDPNPALAALKADPNQVPPFPN
;
A
#
# COMPACT_ATOMS: atom_id res chain seq x y z
N SER A 1 -17.43 -12.19 -31.38
CA SER A 1 -18.09 -12.91 -30.29
C SER A 1 -17.02 -13.71 -29.56
N ASP A 2 -16.44 -13.09 -28.53
CA ASP A 2 -15.48 -13.79 -27.67
C ASP A 2 -16.28 -14.61 -26.64
N THR A 3 -16.70 -15.78 -27.08
CA THR A 3 -17.07 -16.85 -26.16
C THR A 3 -15.77 -17.35 -25.56
N VAL A 4 -15.38 -16.81 -24.42
CA VAL A 4 -14.40 -17.44 -23.56
C VAL A 4 -15.08 -18.72 -23.07
N ASP A 5 -14.61 -19.87 -23.53
CA ASP A 5 -14.98 -21.15 -22.92
C ASP A 5 -14.68 -21.03 -21.44
N VAL A 6 -15.72 -20.95 -20.64
CA VAL A 6 -15.62 -20.98 -19.18
C VAL A 6 -15.29 -22.43 -18.84
N VAL A 7 -14.00 -22.78 -18.89
CA VAL A 7 -13.51 -24.01 -18.28
C VAL A 7 -13.99 -23.98 -16.85
N GLN A 8 -14.87 -24.88 -16.47
CA GLN A 8 -15.33 -25.01 -15.09
C GLN A 8 -14.13 -25.47 -14.25
N VAL A 9 -13.48 -24.51 -13.64
CA VAL A 9 -12.34 -24.76 -12.75
C VAL A 9 -12.90 -25.37 -11.47
N LYS A 10 -12.44 -26.56 -11.13
CA LYS A 10 -12.83 -27.21 -9.88
C LYS A 10 -11.86 -26.74 -8.79
N PRO A 11 -12.31 -25.99 -7.77
CA PRO A 11 -11.46 -25.55 -6.69
C PRO A 11 -10.92 -26.76 -5.89
N VAL A 12 -9.76 -26.59 -5.26
CA VAL A 12 -9.13 -27.61 -4.42
C VAL A 12 -9.98 -27.97 -3.19
N ASP A 13 -10.81 -27.03 -2.74
CA ASP A 13 -11.77 -27.20 -1.65
C ASP A 13 -13.04 -26.38 -1.97
N PRO A 14 -14.24 -26.89 -1.62
CA PRO A 14 -15.50 -26.16 -1.77
C PRO A 14 -15.53 -24.78 -1.10
N LEU A 15 -14.69 -24.56 -0.07
CA LEU A 15 -14.50 -23.25 0.58
C LEU A 15 -14.07 -22.19 -0.42
N PHE A 16 -13.28 -22.55 -1.44
CA PHE A 16 -12.76 -21.60 -2.44
C PHE A 16 -13.61 -21.54 -3.71
N LYS A 17 -14.88 -21.99 -3.66
CA LYS A 17 -15.77 -21.95 -4.82
C LYS A 17 -15.94 -20.53 -5.39
N SER A 18 -15.98 -19.54 -4.53
CA SER A 18 -15.97 -18.11 -4.90
C SER A 18 -15.07 -17.36 -3.92
N TYR A 19 -13.88 -17.00 -4.38
CA TYR A 19 -12.93 -16.21 -3.63
C TYR A 19 -13.03 -14.74 -4.03
N VAL A 20 -13.04 -13.84 -3.06
CA VAL A 20 -13.00 -12.38 -3.26
C VAL A 20 -11.89 -11.78 -2.42
N SER A 21 -11.18 -10.80 -2.96
CA SER A 21 -10.18 -10.00 -2.23
C SER A 21 -10.61 -8.55 -2.06
N ILE A 22 -10.57 -8.07 -0.83
CA ILE A 22 -10.81 -6.69 -0.41
C ILE A 22 -9.48 -6.11 0.02
N GLY A 23 -9.17 -4.87 -0.33
CA GLY A 23 -7.90 -4.28 0.06
C GLY A 23 -7.54 -2.98 -0.64
N ASN A 24 -6.24 -2.71 -0.61
CA ASN A 24 -5.64 -1.52 -1.17
C ASN A 24 -4.74 -1.84 -2.39
N SER A 25 -3.73 -1.00 -2.63
CA SER A 25 -2.78 -1.11 -3.74
C SER A 25 -2.08 -2.48 -3.82
N ILE A 26 -1.69 -3.06 -2.69
CA ILE A 26 -1.01 -4.38 -2.64
C ILE A 26 -1.93 -5.47 -3.21
N THR A 27 -3.18 -5.46 -2.77
CA THR A 27 -4.21 -6.42 -3.22
C THR A 27 -4.59 -6.19 -4.68
N ALA A 28 -4.65 -4.92 -5.12
CA ALA A 28 -4.96 -4.57 -6.50
C ALA A 28 -3.85 -4.96 -7.49
N GLY A 29 -2.59 -5.09 -7.02
CA GLY A 29 -1.43 -5.38 -7.85
C GLY A 29 -0.65 -4.13 -8.28
N TYR A 30 -0.65 -3.09 -7.46
CA TYR A 30 0.15 -1.89 -7.67
C TYR A 30 1.61 -2.19 -7.41
N GLN A 31 2.48 -1.91 -8.38
CA GLN A 31 3.92 -2.16 -8.32
C GLN A 31 4.68 -1.05 -9.05
N SER A 32 5.89 -0.74 -8.60
CA SER A 32 6.74 0.28 -9.23
C SER A 32 6.00 1.61 -9.43
N ALA A 33 5.33 2.09 -8.38
CA ALA A 33 4.52 3.30 -8.36
C ALA A 33 3.40 3.37 -9.41
N GLY A 34 2.94 2.23 -9.93
CA GLY A 34 1.87 2.18 -10.91
C GLY A 34 1.12 0.84 -10.95
N ILE A 35 0.13 0.76 -11.84
CA ILE A 35 -0.69 -0.43 -12.00
C ILE A 35 -1.16 -0.58 -13.45
N ASN A 36 -1.04 -1.79 -13.98
CA ASN A 36 -1.56 -2.19 -15.29
C ASN A 36 -1.96 -3.67 -15.29
N ASP A 37 -2.40 -4.20 -16.43
CA ASP A 37 -2.80 -5.60 -16.57
C ASP A 37 -1.73 -6.60 -16.12
N SER A 38 -0.47 -6.29 -16.40
CA SER A 38 0.66 -7.19 -16.07
C SER A 38 0.91 -7.23 -14.57
N THR A 39 0.91 -6.08 -13.89
CA THR A 39 1.10 -6.01 -12.44
C THR A 39 -0.10 -6.57 -11.68
N GLN A 40 -1.33 -6.31 -12.16
CA GLN A 40 -2.55 -6.87 -11.58
C GLN A 40 -2.54 -8.39 -11.54
N ARG A 41 -2.04 -9.05 -12.61
CA ARG A 41 -1.94 -10.50 -12.71
C ARG A 41 -0.89 -11.13 -11.78
N GLN A 42 -0.03 -10.31 -11.19
CA GLN A 42 1.01 -10.70 -10.24
C GLN A 42 0.63 -10.43 -8.79
N SER A 43 -0.54 -9.85 -8.52
CA SER A 43 -1.00 -9.63 -7.15
C SER A 43 -1.13 -10.95 -6.39
N TYR A 44 -0.88 -10.91 -5.08
CA TYR A 44 -1.02 -12.10 -4.23
C TYR A 44 -2.42 -12.72 -4.35
N ALA A 45 -3.45 -11.88 -4.54
CA ALA A 45 -4.83 -12.33 -4.66
C ALA A 45 -5.03 -13.21 -5.91
N VAL A 46 -4.42 -12.83 -7.04
CA VAL A 46 -4.43 -13.65 -8.27
C VAL A 46 -3.61 -14.91 -8.10
N LEU A 47 -2.45 -14.82 -7.45
CA LEU A 47 -1.59 -16.00 -7.20
C LEU A 47 -2.29 -17.00 -6.28
N PHE A 48 -2.94 -16.51 -5.22
CA PHE A 48 -3.74 -17.35 -4.33
C PHE A 48 -4.90 -18.03 -5.09
N ALA A 49 -5.65 -17.27 -5.89
CA ALA A 49 -6.76 -17.81 -6.69
C ALA A 49 -6.30 -18.93 -7.62
N ARG A 50 -5.13 -18.78 -8.23
CA ARG A 50 -4.49 -19.85 -9.06
C ARG A 50 -4.13 -21.05 -8.21
N GLN A 51 -3.55 -20.85 -7.03
CA GLN A 51 -3.15 -21.93 -6.13
C GLN A 51 -4.35 -22.76 -5.65
N VAL A 52 -5.48 -22.12 -5.36
CA VAL A 52 -6.70 -22.80 -4.92
C VAL A 52 -7.60 -23.20 -6.08
N ASN A 53 -7.17 -22.97 -7.31
CA ASN A 53 -7.83 -23.32 -8.55
C ASN A 53 -9.28 -22.80 -8.62
N THR A 54 -9.46 -21.50 -8.41
CA THR A 54 -10.76 -20.83 -8.49
C THR A 54 -10.79 -19.77 -9.57
N ASN A 55 -11.98 -19.54 -10.16
CA ASN A 55 -12.17 -18.44 -11.07
C ASN A 55 -12.03 -17.11 -10.33
N PHE A 56 -11.23 -16.21 -10.88
CA PHE A 56 -10.93 -14.95 -10.23
C PHE A 56 -10.89 -13.79 -11.25
N ARG A 57 -11.97 -13.03 -11.30
CA ARG A 57 -12.12 -11.91 -12.23
C ARG A 57 -11.54 -10.65 -11.63
N ILE A 58 -10.67 -9.99 -12.39
CA ILE A 58 -10.02 -8.74 -12.01
C ILE A 58 -10.40 -7.63 -12.97
N PRO A 59 -10.53 -6.37 -12.48
CA PRO A 59 -10.80 -5.20 -13.32
C PRO A 59 -9.54 -4.80 -14.06
N LEU A 60 -9.24 -5.51 -15.16
CA LEU A 60 -8.00 -5.31 -15.92
C LEU A 60 -7.91 -3.91 -16.52
N LEU A 61 -6.78 -3.27 -16.29
CA LEU A 61 -6.41 -2.00 -16.91
C LEU A 61 -5.68 -2.21 -18.25
N ASN A 62 -5.84 -1.28 -19.16
CA ASN A 62 -5.02 -1.25 -20.37
C ASN A 62 -3.58 -0.82 -20.03
N LYS A 63 -2.65 -1.17 -20.91
CA LYS A 63 -1.30 -0.57 -20.91
C LYS A 63 -1.39 0.88 -21.42
N PRO A 64 -0.56 1.79 -20.93
CA PRO A 64 0.57 1.56 -20.02
C PRO A 64 0.16 1.44 -18.53
N GLY A 65 -1.05 1.81 -18.11
CA GLY A 65 -1.54 1.72 -16.73
C GLY A 65 -2.17 3.01 -16.22
N CYS A 66 -2.60 3.00 -14.96
CA CYS A 66 -3.23 4.15 -14.29
C CYS A 66 -2.84 4.22 -12.79
N PRO A 67 -1.76 4.94 -12.42
CA PRO A 67 -0.73 5.46 -13.33
C PRO A 67 0.12 4.33 -13.94
N PRO A 68 0.84 4.61 -15.04
CA PRO A 68 1.82 3.67 -15.59
C PRO A 68 2.91 3.36 -14.57
N PRO A 69 3.30 2.09 -14.40
CA PRO A 69 4.45 1.73 -13.56
C PRO A 69 5.75 2.37 -14.03
N ILE A 70 6.67 2.63 -13.10
CA ILE A 70 8.03 3.04 -13.42
C ILE A 70 8.76 1.85 -14.04
N ALA A 71 9.25 2.02 -15.28
CA ALA A 71 10.05 1.04 -16.00
C ALA A 71 11.53 1.12 -15.65
N ASN A 72 12.03 2.33 -15.33
CA ASN A 72 13.40 2.57 -14.93
C ASN A 72 13.45 3.59 -13.78
N PHE A 73 13.87 3.14 -12.61
CA PHE A 73 13.92 3.96 -11.41
C PHE A 73 14.97 5.08 -11.46
N VAL A 74 16.06 4.88 -12.21
CA VAL A 74 17.13 5.88 -12.33
C VAL A 74 16.70 7.05 -13.21
N THR A 75 16.09 6.74 -14.36
CA THR A 75 15.63 7.76 -15.30
C THR A 75 14.20 8.22 -15.02
N GLN A 76 13.49 7.57 -14.10
CA GLN A 76 12.05 7.77 -13.82
C GLN A 76 11.16 7.55 -15.06
N GLU A 77 11.64 6.74 -16.00
CA GLU A 77 10.90 6.41 -17.22
C GLU A 77 9.72 5.51 -16.88
N LEU A 78 8.55 5.85 -17.41
CA LEU A 78 7.31 5.09 -17.21
C LEU A 78 7.14 4.03 -18.29
N VAL A 79 6.41 2.98 -17.99
CA VAL A 79 5.93 2.02 -18.98
C VAL A 79 5.13 2.77 -20.05
N GLY A 80 5.48 2.57 -21.31
CA GLY A 80 4.91 3.30 -22.44
C GLY A 80 5.74 4.48 -22.93
N GLY A 81 6.79 4.86 -22.19
CA GLY A 81 7.75 5.91 -22.59
C GLY A 81 7.19 7.34 -22.58
N PRO A 82 7.96 8.29 -23.13
CA PRO A 82 7.56 9.69 -23.21
C PRO A 82 6.27 9.84 -24.02
N GLY A 83 5.27 10.52 -23.46
CA GLY A 83 3.97 10.72 -24.10
C GLY A 83 2.93 9.64 -23.79
N ALA A 84 3.26 8.66 -22.95
CA ALA A 84 2.24 7.75 -22.44
C ALA A 84 1.16 8.52 -21.65
N PRO A 85 -0.13 8.16 -21.81
CA PRO A 85 -1.19 8.80 -21.04
C PRO A 85 -0.95 8.56 -19.55
N PRO A 86 -1.20 9.56 -18.68
CA PRO A 86 -0.98 9.43 -17.25
C PRO A 86 -1.91 8.39 -16.60
N CYS A 87 -3.01 8.05 -17.26
CA CYS A 87 -3.95 7.04 -16.83
C CYS A 87 -4.64 6.40 -18.04
N ALA A 88 -4.39 5.13 -18.29
CA ALA A 88 -5.06 4.32 -19.29
C ALA A 88 -6.03 3.34 -18.63
N LEU A 89 -7.28 3.76 -18.49
CA LEU A 89 -8.38 2.87 -18.15
C LEU A 89 -8.79 2.06 -19.38
N ARG A 90 -9.55 0.99 -19.16
CA ARG A 90 -10.18 0.26 -20.28
C ARG A 90 -11.13 1.21 -21.01
N ALA A 91 -11.01 1.30 -22.33
CA ALA A 91 -12.00 2.01 -23.14
C ALA A 91 -13.35 1.28 -22.99
N ASN A 92 -14.37 1.97 -22.57
CA ASN A 92 -15.71 1.44 -22.34
C ASN A 92 -15.81 0.52 -21.14
N GLU A 93 -15.57 1.10 -19.89
CA GLU A 93 -16.24 0.57 -18.75
C GLU A 93 -15.59 -0.23 -17.69
N ALA A 94 -16.24 -0.07 -16.56
CA ALA A 94 -16.25 -1.04 -15.47
C ALA A 94 -16.35 -2.48 -16.01
N THR A 95 -15.62 -3.41 -15.44
CA THR A 95 -15.72 -4.84 -15.80
C THR A 95 -17.16 -5.32 -15.60
N PRO A 96 -17.88 -5.74 -16.65
CA PRO A 96 -19.27 -6.13 -16.50
C PRO A 96 -19.42 -7.36 -15.60
N GLY A 97 -20.46 -7.34 -14.76
CA GLY A 97 -20.77 -8.42 -13.81
C GLY A 97 -19.84 -8.47 -12.61
N PRO A 98 -20.02 -9.47 -11.72
CA PRO A 98 -19.25 -9.58 -10.49
C PRO A 98 -17.75 -9.69 -10.74
N ILE A 99 -16.96 -8.95 -9.97
CA ILE A 99 -15.50 -9.05 -9.93
C ILE A 99 -15.06 -9.68 -8.61
N ASN A 100 -13.87 -10.27 -8.61
CA ASN A 100 -13.33 -10.98 -7.45
C ASN A 100 -12.23 -10.18 -6.74
N ASN A 101 -11.51 -9.32 -7.46
CA ASN A 101 -10.61 -8.35 -6.84
C ASN A 101 -11.27 -6.97 -6.81
N VAL A 102 -11.76 -6.59 -5.65
CA VAL A 102 -12.43 -5.29 -5.44
C VAL A 102 -11.52 -4.27 -4.75
N ALA A 103 -10.24 -4.57 -4.66
CA ALA A 103 -9.27 -3.70 -4.01
C ALA A 103 -8.99 -2.43 -4.83
N VAL A 104 -8.86 -1.31 -4.14
CA VAL A 104 -8.60 0.01 -4.74
C VAL A 104 -7.28 0.57 -4.21
N PRO A 105 -6.33 0.93 -5.08
CA PRO A 105 -5.13 1.63 -4.66
C PRO A 105 -5.44 2.89 -3.85
N GLY A 106 -4.75 3.08 -2.73
CA GLY A 106 -4.98 4.19 -1.82
C GLY A 106 -6.02 3.93 -0.72
N ALA A 107 -6.83 2.87 -0.82
CA ALA A 107 -7.87 2.57 0.16
C ALA A 107 -7.34 2.48 1.60
N THR A 108 -8.01 3.14 2.52
CA THR A 108 -7.78 3.13 3.98
C THR A 108 -8.73 2.15 4.67
N SER A 109 -8.65 2.04 5.99
CA SER A 109 -9.57 1.23 6.80
C SER A 109 -11.05 1.64 6.65
N LEU A 110 -11.33 2.89 6.28
CA LEU A 110 -12.68 3.41 6.03
C LEU A 110 -13.24 2.96 4.67
N SER A 111 -12.40 2.90 3.65
CA SER A 111 -12.79 2.72 2.25
C SER A 111 -13.65 1.48 1.96
N PRO A 112 -13.43 0.31 2.57
CA PRO A 112 -14.22 -0.88 2.26
C PRO A 112 -15.70 -0.76 2.52
N THR A 113 -16.11 0.05 3.47
CA THR A 113 -17.53 0.29 3.81
C THR A 113 -18.06 1.60 3.26
N GLY A 114 -17.20 2.54 2.92
CA GLY A 114 -17.50 3.80 2.24
C GLY A 114 -18.59 4.67 2.89
N ALA A 115 -18.88 4.43 4.15
CA ALA A 115 -20.10 4.86 4.77
C ALA A 115 -20.15 6.35 5.12
N VAL A 116 -19.14 7.15 4.74
CA VAL A 116 -19.14 8.58 5.09
C VAL A 116 -18.69 9.40 3.90
N PRO A 117 -19.52 10.32 3.40
CA PRO A 117 -19.01 11.46 2.64
C PRO A 117 -18.09 12.24 3.60
N GLY A 118 -16.81 12.09 3.47
CA GLY A 118 -15.85 12.67 4.40
C GLY A 118 -14.43 12.54 3.87
N PRO A 119 -13.41 12.72 4.70
CA PRO A 119 -12.02 12.90 4.28
C PRO A 119 -11.43 11.76 3.42
N ASP A 120 -12.16 10.66 3.23
CA ASP A 120 -11.76 9.61 2.27
C ASP A 120 -11.89 10.05 0.80
N THR A 121 -12.43 11.21 0.54
CA THR A 121 -12.35 11.86 -0.79
C THR A 121 -10.90 12.08 -1.24
N LEU A 122 -9.93 12.06 -0.31
CA LEU A 122 -8.50 12.07 -0.63
C LEU A 122 -8.03 10.77 -1.28
N VAL A 123 -8.79 9.70 -1.17
CA VAL A 123 -8.48 8.36 -1.69
C VAL A 123 -9.25 8.08 -2.97
N GLU A 124 -10.33 8.81 -3.24
CA GLU A 124 -11.05 8.69 -4.50
C GLU A 124 -10.16 9.12 -5.65
N ASN A 125 -9.94 8.19 -6.56
CA ASN A 125 -9.17 8.37 -7.77
C ASN A 125 -9.89 7.73 -8.96
N ALA A 126 -9.35 7.87 -10.16
CA ALA A 126 -9.95 7.30 -11.36
C ALA A 126 -10.21 5.79 -11.26
N LEU A 127 -9.44 5.07 -10.44
CA LEU A 127 -9.61 3.63 -10.23
C LEU A 127 -10.78 3.30 -9.32
N THR A 128 -11.15 4.15 -8.37
CA THR A 128 -12.28 3.92 -7.46
C THR A 128 -13.56 3.71 -8.27
N THR A 129 -13.91 4.64 -9.13
CA THR A 129 -15.10 4.53 -9.99
C THR A 129 -14.97 3.38 -10.98
N PHE A 130 -13.78 3.20 -11.57
CA PHE A 130 -13.54 2.13 -12.54
C PHE A 130 -13.73 0.73 -11.92
N ILE A 131 -13.24 0.50 -10.70
CA ILE A 131 -13.32 -0.79 -10.02
C ILE A 131 -14.68 -1.00 -9.39
N LEU A 132 -15.20 0.00 -8.68
CA LEU A 132 -16.35 -0.15 -7.80
C LEU A 132 -17.70 0.27 -8.45
N GLY A 133 -17.67 1.10 -9.49
CA GLY A 133 -18.89 1.51 -10.18
C GLY A 133 -19.85 2.32 -9.32
N GLY A 134 -19.35 3.01 -8.29
CA GLY A 134 -20.17 3.78 -7.34
C GLY A 134 -20.59 3.01 -6.09
N GLU A 135 -20.16 1.76 -5.94
CA GLU A 135 -20.38 0.94 -4.75
C GLU A 135 -19.19 0.95 -3.80
N THR A 136 -19.39 0.44 -2.59
CA THR A 136 -18.26 0.15 -1.68
C THR A 136 -17.58 -1.16 -2.04
N GLN A 137 -16.36 -1.38 -1.54
CA GLN A 137 -15.67 -2.67 -1.77
C GLN A 137 -16.51 -3.85 -1.24
N VAL A 138 -17.15 -3.70 -0.09
CA VAL A 138 -18.00 -4.77 0.50
C VAL A 138 -19.25 -5.03 -0.34
N GLN A 139 -19.92 -3.98 -0.83
CA GLN A 139 -21.08 -4.13 -1.71
C GLN A 139 -20.67 -4.85 -3.01
N ARG A 140 -19.61 -4.39 -3.64
CA ARG A 140 -19.08 -5.00 -4.86
C ARG A 140 -18.61 -6.45 -4.65
N ALA A 141 -18.03 -6.75 -3.48
CA ALA A 141 -17.65 -8.11 -3.09
C ALA A 141 -18.88 -9.02 -2.96
N ALA A 142 -19.97 -8.52 -2.38
CA ALA A 142 -21.19 -9.31 -2.15
C ALA A 142 -21.85 -9.80 -3.45
N GLU A 143 -21.72 -9.06 -4.56
CA GLU A 143 -22.20 -9.47 -5.88
C GLU A 143 -21.60 -10.81 -6.34
N ALA A 144 -20.33 -11.07 -6.05
CA ALA A 144 -19.66 -12.31 -6.38
C ALA A 144 -20.07 -13.49 -5.49
N ARG A 145 -20.92 -13.26 -4.47
CA ARG A 145 -21.39 -14.26 -3.49
C ARG A 145 -20.22 -15.08 -2.94
N PRO A 146 -19.21 -14.43 -2.32
CA PRO A 146 -17.99 -15.11 -1.90
C PRO A 146 -18.27 -16.20 -0.89
N THR A 147 -17.59 -17.34 -1.06
CA THR A 147 -17.49 -18.37 -0.02
C THR A 147 -16.24 -18.19 0.84
N PHE A 148 -15.21 -17.54 0.28
CA PHE A 148 -13.98 -17.17 0.97
C PHE A 148 -13.57 -15.74 0.65
N VAL A 149 -13.08 -15.02 1.66
CA VAL A 149 -12.59 -13.65 1.47
C VAL A 149 -11.18 -13.48 2.04
N SER A 150 -10.34 -12.71 1.36
CA SER A 150 -9.14 -12.15 1.95
C SER A 150 -9.30 -10.63 2.11
N VAL A 151 -8.85 -10.11 3.23
CA VAL A 151 -8.89 -8.68 3.53
C VAL A 151 -7.50 -8.22 3.91
N TRP A 152 -6.93 -7.32 3.12
CA TRP A 152 -5.66 -6.66 3.43
C TRP A 152 -5.80 -5.15 3.30
N ILE A 153 -6.24 -4.53 4.38
CA ILE A 153 -6.55 -3.10 4.46
C ILE A 153 -5.93 -2.49 5.71
N GLY A 154 -5.67 -1.19 5.70
CA GLY A 154 -5.10 -0.45 6.81
C GLY A 154 -3.67 0.04 6.57
N ASN A 155 -3.00 -0.41 5.51
CA ASN A 155 -1.62 0.04 5.24
C ASN A 155 -1.55 1.55 4.96
N ASN A 156 -2.54 2.12 4.26
CA ASN A 156 -2.57 3.55 3.95
C ASN A 156 -2.93 4.41 5.16
N ASP A 157 -3.46 3.80 6.22
CA ASP A 157 -3.74 4.47 7.50
C ASP A 157 -2.46 4.93 8.22
N VAL A 158 -1.29 4.45 7.80
CA VAL A 158 0.02 4.78 8.38
C VAL A 158 1.09 5.09 7.33
N LEU A 159 0.93 4.62 6.08
CA LEU A 159 1.96 4.72 5.04
C LEU A 159 2.30 6.17 4.69
N ASN A 160 1.29 7.01 4.48
CA ASN A 160 1.52 8.40 4.09
C ASN A 160 2.32 9.17 5.14
N ALA A 161 2.03 8.95 6.43
CA ALA A 161 2.79 9.52 7.52
C ALA A 161 4.25 9.07 7.49
N SER A 162 4.47 7.77 7.29
CA SER A 162 5.83 7.20 7.21
C SER A 162 6.63 7.73 6.02
N LEU A 163 5.96 7.97 4.88
CA LEU A 163 6.63 8.50 3.68
C LEU A 163 6.89 10.01 3.79
N SER A 164 6.00 10.76 4.42
CA SER A 164 6.15 12.21 4.57
C SER A 164 7.05 12.61 5.74
N GLY A 165 7.30 11.73 6.70
CA GLY A 165 7.98 12.06 7.95
C GLY A 165 7.15 12.98 8.87
N ILE A 166 5.87 13.17 8.57
CA ILE A 166 4.97 14.00 9.39
C ILE A 166 4.15 13.09 10.27
N LEU A 167 4.66 12.84 11.46
CA LEU A 167 4.04 12.03 12.48
C LEU A 167 3.63 12.88 13.68
N PRO A 168 2.57 12.50 14.39
CA PRO A 168 2.19 13.16 15.63
C PRO A 168 3.18 12.83 16.73
N ALA A 169 3.25 13.72 17.72
CA ALA A 169 3.97 13.44 18.95
C ALA A 169 3.38 12.25 19.74
N THR A 170 2.14 11.88 19.49
CA THR A 170 1.45 10.76 20.12
C THR A 170 0.94 9.81 19.03
N PRO A 171 1.28 8.49 19.07
CA PRO A 171 0.81 7.52 18.10
C PRO A 171 -0.72 7.52 17.95
N GLY A 172 -1.20 7.40 16.72
CA GLY A 172 -2.62 7.37 16.43
C GLY A 172 -3.37 8.70 16.46
N ILE A 173 -2.66 9.81 16.59
CA ILE A 173 -3.26 11.16 16.60
C ILE A 173 -2.54 12.04 15.60
N SER A 174 -3.03 12.21 14.40
CA SER A 174 -2.74 13.33 13.49
C SER A 174 -3.17 13.16 12.06
N ASN A 175 -2.78 14.15 11.24
CA ASN A 175 -3.10 14.29 9.82
C ASN A 175 -2.53 13.20 8.89
N GLY A 176 -1.60 12.37 9.36
CA GLY A 176 -0.94 11.35 8.54
C GLY A 176 -1.22 9.91 8.98
N VAL A 177 -1.66 9.72 10.24
CA VAL A 177 -1.96 8.41 10.83
C VAL A 177 -3.42 8.38 11.25
N THR A 178 -4.17 7.36 10.86
CA THR A 178 -5.54 7.18 11.36
C THR A 178 -5.51 6.89 12.85
N ALA A 179 -6.21 7.70 13.66
CA ALA A 179 -6.28 7.48 15.10
C ALA A 179 -6.79 6.07 15.42
N ILE A 180 -6.20 5.41 16.44
CA ILE A 180 -6.54 4.02 16.82
C ILE A 180 -8.05 3.84 17.03
N GLY A 181 -8.73 4.81 17.66
CA GLY A 181 -10.17 4.77 17.87
C GLY A 181 -10.97 4.81 16.56
N ALA A 182 -10.56 5.64 15.60
CA ALA A 182 -11.17 5.71 14.26
C ALA A 182 -10.91 4.42 13.48
N PHE A 183 -9.67 3.94 13.47
CA PHE A 183 -9.31 2.66 12.85
C PHE A 183 -10.16 1.51 13.42
N THR A 184 -10.31 1.46 14.75
CA THR A 184 -11.14 0.46 15.44
C THR A 184 -12.59 0.51 14.96
N THR A 185 -13.15 1.71 14.86
CA THR A 185 -14.53 1.90 14.39
C THR A 185 -14.69 1.44 12.94
N ASN A 186 -13.78 1.84 12.07
CA ASN A 186 -13.78 1.48 10.65
C ASN A 186 -13.68 -0.04 10.47
N TYR A 187 -12.73 -0.66 11.16
CA TYR A 187 -12.48 -2.09 11.04
C TYR A 187 -13.65 -2.93 11.57
N LYS A 188 -14.26 -2.53 12.70
CA LYS A 188 -15.47 -3.17 13.22
C LYS A 188 -16.66 -3.03 12.28
N ASN A 189 -16.82 -1.89 11.61
CA ASN A 189 -17.85 -1.72 10.58
C ASN A 189 -17.62 -2.65 9.39
N LEU A 190 -16.37 -2.82 8.95
CA LEU A 190 -15.99 -3.79 7.92
C LEU A 190 -16.36 -5.22 8.35
N VAL A 191 -15.97 -5.63 9.54
CA VAL A 191 -16.29 -6.96 10.09
C VAL A 191 -17.80 -7.20 10.17
N LYS A 192 -18.54 -6.21 10.66
CA LYS A 192 -20.02 -6.27 10.67
C LYS A 192 -20.61 -6.46 9.27
N SER A 193 -20.07 -5.75 8.30
CA SER A 193 -20.52 -5.83 6.90
C SER A 193 -20.18 -7.19 6.27
N LEU A 194 -19.01 -7.77 6.57
CA LEU A 194 -18.66 -9.12 6.12
C LEU A 194 -19.58 -10.19 6.72
N LYS A 195 -19.91 -10.08 8.01
CA LYS A 195 -20.89 -10.97 8.67
C LYS A 195 -22.28 -10.94 8.03
N ALA A 196 -22.64 -9.82 7.42
CA ALA A 196 -23.91 -9.66 6.75
C ALA A 196 -23.98 -10.35 5.37
N ILE A 197 -22.87 -10.83 4.83
CA ILE A 197 -22.81 -11.58 3.56
C ILE A 197 -23.01 -13.08 3.85
N PRO A 198 -24.19 -13.66 3.60
CA PRO A 198 -24.54 -14.99 4.08
C PRO A 198 -23.80 -16.12 3.34
N SER A 199 -23.16 -15.82 2.21
CA SER A 199 -22.40 -16.82 1.43
C SER A 199 -21.02 -17.09 1.98
N ILE A 200 -20.43 -16.16 2.77
CA ILE A 200 -19.09 -16.32 3.34
C ILE A 200 -19.08 -17.51 4.33
N ARG A 201 -18.10 -18.39 4.15
CA ARG A 201 -17.87 -19.56 5.01
C ARG A 201 -16.54 -19.52 5.71
N GLY A 202 -15.60 -18.71 5.23
CA GLY A 202 -14.29 -18.51 5.83
C GLY A 202 -13.56 -17.35 5.17
N GLY A 203 -12.41 -17.00 5.75
CA GLY A 203 -11.60 -15.91 5.24
C GLY A 203 -10.27 -15.79 5.96
N VAL A 204 -9.52 -14.79 5.54
CA VAL A 204 -8.27 -14.39 6.16
C VAL A 204 -8.23 -12.87 6.29
N LEU A 205 -7.91 -12.38 7.47
CA LEU A 205 -7.55 -11.00 7.71
C LEU A 205 -6.03 -10.90 7.77
N ILE A 206 -5.48 -10.00 6.98
CA ILE A 206 -4.02 -9.80 6.88
C ILE A 206 -3.68 -8.48 7.58
N GLY A 207 -2.70 -8.54 8.47
CA GLY A 207 -2.24 -7.41 9.25
C GLY A 207 -1.62 -6.30 8.42
N VAL A 208 -1.56 -5.12 9.00
CA VAL A 208 -0.90 -3.94 8.44
C VAL A 208 0.62 -4.17 8.44
N VAL A 209 1.25 -3.83 7.33
CA VAL A 209 2.72 -3.88 7.20
C VAL A 209 3.34 -2.79 8.06
N ASN A 210 4.36 -3.14 8.84
CA ASN A 210 5.18 -2.12 9.50
C ASN A 210 6.00 -1.38 8.45
N THR A 211 5.60 -0.15 8.18
CA THR A 211 6.12 0.65 7.07
C THR A 211 7.60 1.00 7.20
N ILE A 212 8.18 0.95 8.40
CA ILE A 212 9.63 1.11 8.58
C ILE A 212 10.46 -0.01 7.92
N ASN A 213 9.81 -1.13 7.58
CA ASN A 213 10.45 -2.27 6.93
C ASN A 213 10.20 -2.36 5.43
N VAL A 214 9.49 -1.40 4.84
CA VAL A 214 9.23 -1.44 3.39
C VAL A 214 10.43 -0.90 2.59
N PRO A 215 10.72 -1.46 1.40
CA PRO A 215 11.92 -1.10 0.63
C PRO A 215 11.99 0.35 0.14
N ILE A 216 10.87 1.07 0.15
CA ILE A 216 10.84 2.48 -0.27
C ILE A 216 11.51 3.40 0.76
N LEU A 217 11.57 2.98 2.03
CA LEU A 217 12.29 3.65 3.09
C LEU A 217 13.67 3.01 3.27
N PHE A 218 14.72 3.81 3.29
CA PHE A 218 16.09 3.34 3.48
C PHE A 218 16.83 4.25 4.46
N ARG A 219 17.86 3.70 5.09
CA ARG A 219 18.66 4.45 6.09
C ARG A 219 19.36 5.62 5.43
N ALA A 220 19.27 6.81 6.01
CA ALA A 220 20.02 7.98 5.55
C ALA A 220 21.55 7.72 5.50
N ALA A 221 22.06 6.87 6.39
CA ALA A 221 23.47 6.45 6.41
C ALA A 221 23.92 5.81 5.09
N LEU A 222 23.02 5.24 4.28
CA LEU A 222 23.37 4.70 2.95
C LEU A 222 23.82 5.78 1.96
N LEU A 223 23.51 7.05 2.21
CA LEU A 223 24.08 8.15 1.42
C LEU A 223 25.58 8.34 1.64
N ASN A 224 26.21 7.59 2.55
CA ASN A 224 27.67 7.50 2.65
C ASN A 224 28.26 6.54 1.58
N ASP A 225 27.45 5.66 0.99
CA ASP A 225 27.86 4.86 -0.17
C ASP A 225 27.79 5.71 -1.45
N PRO A 226 28.91 5.83 -2.20
CA PRO A 226 28.96 6.67 -3.39
C PRO A 226 27.93 6.31 -4.47
N THR A 227 27.55 5.03 -4.59
CA THR A 227 26.61 4.56 -5.60
C THR A 227 25.18 5.00 -5.25
N VAL A 228 24.76 4.78 -4.00
CA VAL A 228 23.45 5.20 -3.49
C VAL A 228 23.34 6.72 -3.52
N LYS A 229 24.39 7.41 -3.05
CA LYS A 229 24.47 8.86 -3.07
C LYS A 229 24.38 9.42 -4.50
N GLY A 230 25.11 8.84 -5.44
CA GLY A 230 25.07 9.28 -6.84
C GLY A 230 23.67 9.17 -7.45
N ALA A 231 22.95 8.08 -7.19
CA ALA A 231 21.56 7.90 -7.63
C ALA A 231 20.62 8.92 -6.95
N PHE A 232 20.81 9.17 -5.66
CA PHE A 232 20.01 10.14 -4.91
C PHE A 232 20.25 11.57 -5.38
N ASP A 233 21.51 11.97 -5.57
CA ASP A 233 21.91 13.28 -6.08
C ASP A 233 21.35 13.52 -7.49
N ALA A 234 21.41 12.51 -8.36
CA ALA A 234 20.79 12.57 -9.69
C ALA A 234 19.27 12.79 -9.60
N ALA A 235 18.61 12.11 -8.69
CA ALA A 235 17.20 12.30 -8.41
C ALA A 235 16.90 13.68 -7.82
N ALA A 236 17.76 14.21 -6.97
CA ALA A 236 17.65 15.54 -6.38
C ALA A 236 18.02 16.68 -7.35
N GLY A 237 18.72 16.39 -8.44
CA GLY A 237 19.23 17.38 -9.39
C GLY A 237 20.33 18.27 -8.84
N THR A 238 20.92 17.90 -7.70
CA THR A 238 21.99 18.62 -7.01
C THR A 238 22.77 17.69 -6.08
N THR A 239 23.96 18.11 -5.68
CA THR A 239 24.74 17.38 -4.66
C THR A 239 24.08 17.56 -3.29
N THR A 240 23.73 16.45 -2.64
CA THR A 240 23.19 16.43 -1.30
C THR A 240 24.26 16.13 -0.25
N ALA A 241 24.01 16.47 1.00
CA ALA A 241 24.90 16.14 2.11
C ALA A 241 24.07 15.81 3.36
N LEU A 242 24.52 14.82 4.13
CA LEU A 242 24.03 14.60 5.48
C LEU A 242 24.57 15.67 6.42
N ASP A 243 23.72 16.23 7.26
CA ASP A 243 24.14 17.17 8.29
C ASP A 243 24.99 16.41 9.35
N PRO A 244 26.25 16.79 9.58
CA PRO A 244 27.13 16.04 10.46
C PRO A 244 26.79 16.15 11.95
N THR A 245 25.89 17.06 12.32
CA THR A 245 25.48 17.27 13.72
C THR A 245 24.28 16.42 14.10
N THR A 246 23.40 16.15 13.14
CA THR A 246 22.16 15.36 13.34
C THR A 246 22.25 13.97 12.72
N CYS A 247 23.08 13.78 11.69
CA CYS A 247 23.25 12.51 11.00
C CYS A 247 24.61 11.86 11.36
N SER A 248 24.65 11.06 12.43
CA SER A 248 25.82 10.25 12.69
C SER A 248 26.06 9.24 11.55
N PRO A 249 27.29 8.73 11.35
CA PRO A 249 27.58 7.69 10.35
C PRO A 249 26.77 6.39 10.55
N SER A 250 26.27 6.16 11.77
CA SER A 250 25.44 5.03 12.14
C SER A 250 23.96 5.39 12.32
N THR A 251 23.51 6.54 11.80
CA THR A 251 22.10 6.96 11.94
C THR A 251 21.16 5.89 11.42
N THR A 252 20.10 5.65 12.19
CA THR A 252 19.00 4.74 11.83
C THR A 252 17.84 5.47 11.17
N SER A 253 17.90 6.81 11.07
CA SER A 253 16.85 7.62 10.43
C SER A 253 16.60 7.16 9.00
N LEU A 254 15.34 7.03 8.64
CA LEU A 254 14.91 6.56 7.33
C LEU A 254 14.52 7.74 6.44
N ILE A 255 14.86 7.63 5.17
CA ILE A 255 14.50 8.58 4.12
C ILE A 255 13.92 7.83 2.92
N ASN A 256 13.39 8.56 1.96
CA ASN A 256 12.91 8.01 0.70
C ASN A 256 13.19 8.95 -0.48
N PHE A 257 12.96 8.50 -1.71
CA PHE A 257 13.21 9.32 -2.90
C PHE A 257 12.25 10.50 -3.10
N GLN A 258 11.16 10.62 -2.32
CA GLN A 258 10.35 11.84 -2.31
C GLN A 258 11.13 13.03 -1.74
N LEU A 259 12.05 12.79 -0.80
CA LEU A 259 12.98 13.81 -0.31
C LEU A 259 13.84 14.38 -1.46
N ALA A 260 14.36 13.54 -2.34
CA ALA A 260 15.10 13.99 -3.51
C ALA A 260 14.22 14.88 -4.43
N GLY A 261 12.96 14.49 -4.62
CA GLY A 261 11.97 15.32 -5.35
C GLY A 261 11.69 16.67 -4.69
N ALA A 262 11.58 16.70 -3.37
CA ALA A 262 11.40 17.93 -2.59
C ALA A 262 12.63 18.85 -2.67
N ILE A 263 13.84 18.29 -2.64
CA ILE A 263 15.08 19.03 -2.86
C ILE A 263 15.11 19.62 -4.27
N ARG A 264 14.78 18.83 -5.28
CA ARG A 264 14.75 19.28 -6.68
C ARG A 264 13.78 20.44 -6.91
N SER A 265 12.64 20.42 -6.24
CA SER A 265 11.63 21.49 -6.33
C SER A 265 11.95 22.72 -5.47
N GLY A 266 13.00 22.66 -4.64
CA GLY A 266 13.34 23.72 -3.69
C GLY A 266 12.47 23.72 -2.42
N ALA A 267 11.64 22.69 -2.23
CA ALA A 267 10.82 22.56 -1.01
C ALA A 267 11.60 22.04 0.20
N HIS A 268 12.78 21.46 -0.03
CA HIS A 268 13.71 21.01 1.02
C HIS A 268 15.14 21.44 0.65
N PRO A 269 15.97 21.85 1.63
CA PRO A 269 17.37 22.16 1.36
C PRO A 269 18.15 20.88 0.96
N PRO A 270 19.29 21.03 0.24
CA PRO A 270 20.13 19.89 -0.12
C PRO A 270 20.85 19.25 1.06
N THR A 271 20.90 19.94 2.21
CA THR A 271 21.38 19.37 3.48
C THR A 271 20.25 18.58 4.14
N ILE A 272 20.50 17.30 4.41
CA ILE A 272 19.56 16.36 4.99
C ILE A 272 19.84 16.25 6.49
N PHE A 273 18.85 16.54 7.30
CA PHE A 273 18.91 16.43 8.76
C PHE A 273 18.24 15.11 9.19
N CYS A 274 18.85 14.38 10.11
CA CYS A 274 18.38 13.08 10.60
C CYS A 274 17.52 13.15 11.86
N GLU A 275 17.41 14.33 12.45
CA GLU A 275 16.58 14.66 13.59
C GLU A 275 15.75 15.91 13.27
N ALA A 276 14.98 16.39 14.23
CA ALA A 276 14.16 17.58 14.04
C ALA A 276 14.95 18.76 13.44
N LEU A 277 14.36 19.41 12.43
CA LEU A 277 14.98 20.56 11.78
C LEU A 277 15.15 21.71 12.79
N PRO A 278 16.31 22.40 12.75
CA PRO A 278 16.50 23.60 13.54
C PRO A 278 15.57 24.73 13.07
N ALA A 279 15.28 25.69 13.95
CA ALA A 279 14.59 26.91 13.52
C ALA A 279 15.38 27.60 12.40
N PRO A 280 14.75 28.18 11.37
CA PRO A 280 13.32 28.48 11.24
C PRO A 280 12.47 27.33 10.63
N PHE A 281 13.05 26.18 10.34
CA PHE A 281 12.39 25.05 9.66
C PHE A 281 11.55 24.17 10.62
N ALA A 282 11.75 24.33 11.92
CA ALA A 282 11.13 23.52 12.97
C ALA A 282 9.59 23.41 12.94
N PRO A 283 8.80 24.38 12.46
CA PRO A 283 7.33 24.23 12.45
C PRO A 283 6.82 23.22 11.43
N VAL A 284 7.63 22.86 10.44
CA VAL A 284 7.20 21.98 9.32
C VAL A 284 7.52 20.51 9.58
N GLY A 285 8.27 20.22 10.65
CA GLY A 285 8.79 18.88 10.92
C GLY A 285 9.95 18.53 9.97
N ASN A 286 10.55 17.37 10.19
CA ASN A 286 11.61 16.88 9.31
C ASN A 286 10.99 16.09 8.14
N VAL A 287 10.43 16.81 7.18
CA VAL A 287 9.67 16.26 6.07
C VAL A 287 10.52 15.24 5.29
N TYR A 288 9.94 14.08 5.02
CA TYR A 288 10.55 12.94 4.33
C TYR A 288 11.70 12.24 5.06
N VAL A 289 11.89 12.54 6.33
CA VAL A 289 12.83 11.85 7.22
C VAL A 289 12.05 11.28 8.40
N LEU A 290 12.30 10.03 8.73
CA LEU A 290 11.70 9.33 9.85
C LEU A 290 12.78 9.06 10.89
N ASP A 291 12.79 9.80 11.98
CA ASP A 291 13.75 9.61 13.06
C ASP A 291 13.45 8.36 13.91
N ALA A 292 14.33 8.05 14.86
CA ALA A 292 14.17 6.85 15.68
C ALA A 292 12.90 6.86 16.55
N ALA A 293 12.49 8.02 17.07
CA ALA A 293 11.28 8.15 17.88
C ALA A 293 10.03 7.98 17.04
N GLU A 294 10.03 8.52 15.83
CA GLU A 294 8.96 8.37 14.86
C GLU A 294 8.83 6.93 14.36
N GLN A 295 9.94 6.23 14.16
CA GLN A 295 9.93 4.81 13.81
C GLN A 295 9.28 3.95 14.91
N VAL A 296 9.54 4.27 16.19
CA VAL A 296 8.88 3.62 17.32
C VAL A 296 7.37 3.93 17.30
N ALA A 297 6.99 5.19 17.11
CA ALA A 297 5.59 5.59 17.05
C ALA A 297 4.81 4.88 15.93
N VAL A 298 5.41 4.73 14.74
CA VAL A 298 4.84 3.95 13.63
C VAL A 298 4.68 2.49 14.02
N SER A 299 5.72 1.90 14.60
CA SER A 299 5.71 0.48 14.98
C SER A 299 4.65 0.19 16.03
N ASP A 300 4.50 1.04 17.04
CA ASP A 300 3.49 0.90 18.10
C ASP A 300 2.07 1.03 17.53
N THR A 301 1.87 1.97 16.60
CA THR A 301 0.59 2.14 15.90
C THR A 301 0.22 0.90 15.10
N VAL A 302 1.17 0.37 14.32
CA VAL A 302 0.95 -0.86 13.52
C VAL A 302 0.68 -2.05 14.43
N ALA A 303 1.40 -2.17 15.55
CA ALA A 303 1.16 -3.23 16.53
C ALA A 303 -0.26 -3.16 17.11
N ALA A 304 -0.76 -1.95 17.43
CA ALA A 304 -2.12 -1.75 17.92
C ALA A 304 -3.18 -2.11 16.85
N TYR A 305 -2.96 -1.71 15.59
CA TYR A 305 -3.83 -2.10 14.50
C TYR A 305 -3.86 -3.62 14.31
N ASN A 306 -2.72 -4.28 14.33
CA ASN A 306 -2.63 -5.71 14.11
C ASN A 306 -3.23 -6.52 15.26
N ALA A 307 -3.11 -6.05 16.50
CA ALA A 307 -3.79 -6.64 17.64
C ALA A 307 -5.33 -6.60 17.48
N LEU A 308 -5.87 -5.46 17.00
CA LEU A 308 -7.29 -5.35 16.69
C LEU A 308 -7.69 -6.31 15.56
N ILE A 309 -6.94 -6.32 14.45
CA ILE A 309 -7.24 -7.16 13.28
C ILE A 309 -7.26 -8.65 13.67
N ALA A 310 -6.31 -9.08 14.49
CA ALA A 310 -6.27 -10.45 15.01
C ALA A 310 -7.52 -10.77 15.85
N ALA A 311 -7.91 -9.89 16.75
CA ALA A 311 -9.12 -10.07 17.56
C ALA A 311 -10.39 -10.09 16.72
N GLU A 312 -10.47 -9.31 15.67
CA GLU A 312 -11.60 -9.30 14.74
C GLU A 312 -11.61 -10.56 13.83
N ALA A 313 -10.44 -11.12 13.50
CA ALA A 313 -10.36 -12.40 12.81
C ALA A 313 -10.96 -13.52 13.68
N ASP A 314 -10.62 -13.57 14.97
CA ASP A 314 -11.22 -14.52 15.91
C ASP A 314 -12.74 -14.37 15.99
N THR A 315 -13.26 -13.12 16.01
CA THR A 315 -14.71 -12.85 16.02
C THR A 315 -15.42 -13.36 14.78
N LEU A 316 -14.74 -13.44 13.63
CA LEU A 316 -15.24 -13.97 12.38
C LEU A 316 -15.04 -15.49 12.25
N GLY A 317 -14.18 -16.09 13.05
CA GLY A 317 -13.67 -17.43 12.84
C GLY A 317 -12.78 -17.51 11.60
N PHE A 318 -12.08 -16.44 11.27
CA PHE A 318 -11.16 -16.33 10.14
C PHE A 318 -9.72 -16.55 10.60
N ALA A 319 -8.86 -16.89 9.64
CA ALA A 319 -7.41 -16.86 9.88
C ALA A 319 -6.91 -15.42 10.00
N PHE A 320 -5.90 -15.22 10.85
CA PHE A 320 -5.09 -14.01 10.87
C PHE A 320 -3.70 -14.30 10.34
N VAL A 321 -3.16 -13.41 9.51
CA VAL A 321 -1.79 -13.47 9.00
C VAL A 321 -1.10 -12.16 9.31
N ASP A 322 -0.03 -12.21 10.10
CA ASP A 322 0.89 -11.08 10.28
C ASP A 322 1.97 -11.13 9.17
N PRO A 323 2.05 -10.15 8.27
CA PRO A 323 3.08 -10.12 7.22
C PRO A 323 4.45 -9.70 7.74
N ASN A 324 4.54 -9.11 8.93
CA ASN A 324 5.74 -8.44 9.41
C ASN A 324 6.92 -9.37 9.71
N PRO A 325 6.74 -10.57 10.30
CA PRO A 325 7.85 -11.50 10.49
C PRO A 325 8.49 -11.94 9.16
N ALA A 326 7.67 -12.21 8.14
CA ALA A 326 8.18 -12.59 6.83
C ALA A 326 8.93 -11.43 6.15
N LEU A 327 8.40 -10.20 6.24
CA LEU A 327 9.05 -9.01 5.70
C LEU A 327 10.38 -8.73 6.41
N ALA A 328 10.42 -8.86 7.73
CA ALA A 328 11.65 -8.69 8.50
C ALA A 328 12.71 -9.74 8.13
N ALA A 329 12.30 -10.99 7.89
CA ALA A 329 13.20 -12.04 7.44
C ALA A 329 13.76 -11.75 6.04
N LEU A 330 12.93 -11.29 5.10
CA LEU A 330 13.36 -10.86 3.77
C LEU A 330 14.35 -9.70 3.85
N LYS A 331 14.08 -8.71 4.69
CA LYS A 331 14.98 -7.57 4.90
C LYS A 331 16.33 -7.98 5.46
N ALA A 332 16.38 -8.99 6.31
CA ALA A 332 17.59 -9.48 6.96
C ALA A 332 18.43 -10.39 6.06
N ASP A 333 17.88 -10.92 4.95
CA ASP A 333 18.59 -11.82 4.04
C ASP A 333 19.35 -11.03 2.95
N PRO A 334 20.69 -10.98 3.00
CA PRO A 334 21.49 -10.24 2.02
C PRO A 334 21.43 -10.83 0.61
N ASN A 335 20.90 -12.04 0.44
CA ASN A 335 20.76 -12.71 -0.86
C ASN A 335 19.41 -12.45 -1.53
N GLN A 336 18.48 -11.83 -0.83
CA GLN A 336 17.21 -11.42 -1.44
C GLN A 336 17.42 -10.24 -2.38
N VAL A 337 16.94 -10.36 -3.59
CA VAL A 337 17.11 -9.35 -4.64
C VAL A 337 15.76 -8.74 -5.00
N PRO A 338 15.75 -7.45 -5.29
CA PRO A 338 16.84 -6.51 -5.09
C PRO A 338 17.17 -6.38 -3.62
N PRO A 339 18.42 -6.15 -3.27
CA PRO A 339 18.71 -5.82 -1.88
C PRO A 339 17.79 -4.69 -1.50
N PHE A 340 17.04 -4.91 -0.45
CA PHE A 340 16.29 -3.80 0.13
C PHE A 340 17.31 -2.69 0.35
N PRO A 341 17.13 -1.48 -0.16
CA PRO A 341 18.08 -0.40 0.02
C PRO A 341 18.05 0.11 1.46
N ASN A 342 18.32 -0.82 2.41
CA ASN A 342 18.18 -0.61 3.84
C ASN A 342 19.45 -0.95 4.58
#